data_2bbd95d38a42d2937b8cf5585eb0d789
#
_entry.id   2bbd95d38a42d2937b8cf5585eb0d789
#
_cell.length_a   1.000
_cell.length_b   1.000
_cell.length_c   1.000
_cell.angle_alpha   90.00
_cell.angle_beta   90.00
_cell.angle_gamma   90.00
#
_symmetry.space_group_name_H-M   'P 1'
#
loop_
_entity.id
_entity.type
_entity.pdbx_description
1 polymer ?
#
loop_
_entity_poly.entity_id
_entity_poly.type
_entity_poly.pdbx_seq_one_letter_code
_entity_poly.pdbx_strand_id
1 'polypeptide(L)'
;IVSKYEIDNYIILILFQKENNFNALMKSNLNNKIIISNKKFDWHENQSIENIINNLKLEFENQWKKLNIINVSIKLPITLSVNSKNYKLIKKLDKKLYNLDLVYSFYIDSINNDKLIYKIIYNSTPDKFINEFSNDNIELNTNESIWRIE
;
A
#
# COMPACT_ATOMS: atom_id res chain seq x y z
N ILE A 1 16.83 3.32 -19.00
CA ILE A 1 16.66 1.87 -18.67
C ILE A 1 15.29 1.66 -18.07
N VAL A 2 14.92 2.36 -16.98
CA VAL A 2 13.66 2.17 -16.25
C VAL A 2 12.44 2.31 -17.16
N SER A 3 12.35 3.39 -17.93
CA SER A 3 11.24 3.65 -18.87
C SER A 3 11.13 2.61 -19.99
N LYS A 4 12.25 2.01 -20.39
CA LYS A 4 12.28 0.98 -21.44
C LYS A 4 11.63 -0.34 -21.00
N TYR A 5 11.64 -0.61 -19.70
CA TYR A 5 11.14 -1.87 -19.13
C TYR A 5 9.82 -1.69 -18.37
N GLU A 6 9.21 -0.50 -18.40
CA GLU A 6 7.94 -0.16 -17.73
C GLU A 6 7.95 -0.56 -16.24
N ILE A 7 9.09 -0.30 -15.56
CA ILE A 7 9.26 -0.69 -14.16
C ILE A 7 8.80 0.48 -13.27
N ASP A 8 7.74 0.28 -12.53
CA ASP A 8 7.17 1.28 -11.60
C ASP A 8 7.97 1.37 -10.30
N ASN A 9 8.38 0.24 -9.75
CA ASN A 9 9.17 0.19 -8.52
C ASN A 9 10.60 -0.23 -8.84
N TYR A 10 11.57 0.63 -8.51
CA TYR A 10 12.98 0.37 -8.80
C TYR A 10 13.92 0.99 -7.80
N ILE A 11 15.14 0.46 -7.77
CA ILE A 11 16.28 1.05 -7.07
C ILE A 11 17.45 1.11 -8.03
N ILE A 12 18.07 2.26 -8.07
CA ILE A 12 19.34 2.48 -8.76
C ILE A 12 20.38 2.77 -7.70
N LEU A 13 21.41 1.95 -7.66
CA LEU A 13 22.53 2.08 -6.73
C LEU A 13 23.81 2.35 -7.54
N ILE A 14 24.50 3.42 -7.18
CA ILE A 14 25.83 3.76 -7.72
C ILE A 14 26.80 3.68 -6.54
N LEU A 15 27.72 2.76 -6.65
CA LEU A 15 28.83 2.61 -5.70
C LEU A 15 30.10 3.19 -6.33
N PHE A 16 30.78 4.05 -5.61
CA PHE A 16 32.08 4.58 -6.04
C PHE A 16 33.02 4.72 -4.85
N GLN A 17 34.28 4.43 -5.10
CA GLN A 17 35.35 4.59 -4.12
C GLN A 17 35.96 5.98 -4.27
N LYS A 18 36.16 6.65 -3.15
CA LYS A 18 36.93 7.90 -3.08
C LYS A 18 37.88 7.83 -1.89
N GLU A 19 39.16 7.80 -2.17
CA GLU A 19 40.20 7.62 -1.15
C GLU A 19 39.95 6.32 -0.32
N ASN A 20 39.87 6.44 0.99
CA ASN A 20 39.59 5.34 1.91
C ASN A 20 38.09 5.17 2.23
N ASN A 21 37.21 5.65 1.37
CA ASN A 21 35.77 5.59 1.62
C ASN A 21 35.01 5.04 0.42
N PHE A 22 33.98 4.27 0.69
CA PHE A 22 32.95 3.93 -0.27
C PHE A 22 31.75 4.85 -0.12
N ASN A 23 31.29 5.41 -1.23
CA ASN A 23 30.08 6.19 -1.26
C ASN A 23 29.01 5.42 -2.06
N ALA A 24 27.82 5.38 -1.50
CA ALA A 24 26.65 4.76 -2.11
C ALA A 24 25.60 5.84 -2.39
N LEU A 25 25.41 6.19 -3.65
CA LEU A 25 24.29 7.02 -4.08
C LEU A 25 23.14 6.10 -4.50
N MET A 26 22.03 6.19 -3.80
CA MET A 26 20.84 5.38 -4.05
C MET A 26 19.68 6.27 -4.45
N LYS A 27 19.02 5.90 -5.55
CA LYS A 27 17.73 6.46 -5.97
C LYS A 27 16.71 5.34 -6.02
N SER A 28 15.69 5.42 -5.21
CA SER A 28 14.56 4.49 -5.24
C SER A 28 13.27 5.19 -5.69
N ASN A 29 12.45 4.50 -6.44
CA ASN A 29 11.06 4.85 -6.67
C ASN A 29 10.21 3.69 -6.14
N LEU A 30 9.42 3.94 -5.11
CA LEU A 30 8.55 2.96 -4.49
C LEU A 30 7.17 3.59 -4.33
N ASN A 31 6.15 3.00 -4.96
CA ASN A 31 4.78 3.53 -4.93
C ASN A 31 4.72 5.02 -5.34
N ASN A 32 5.40 5.39 -6.42
CA ASN A 32 5.54 6.77 -6.92
C ASN A 32 6.22 7.77 -5.96
N LYS A 33 6.85 7.28 -4.89
CA LYS A 33 7.69 8.10 -4.02
C LYS A 33 9.15 7.93 -4.38
N ILE A 34 9.78 9.03 -4.82
CA ILE A 34 11.20 9.06 -5.14
C ILE A 34 11.98 9.46 -3.90
N ILE A 35 12.92 8.63 -3.50
CA ILE A 35 13.86 8.89 -2.41
C ILE A 35 15.27 8.83 -2.96
N ILE A 36 16.04 9.87 -2.66
CA ILE A 36 17.48 9.92 -3.00
C ILE A 36 18.25 9.98 -1.68
N SER A 37 19.17 9.05 -1.50
CA SER A 37 20.04 9.02 -0.34
C SER A 37 21.50 8.85 -0.76
N ASN A 38 22.40 9.46 0.01
CA ASN A 38 23.82 9.29 -0.15
C ASN A 38 24.39 8.79 1.17
N LYS A 39 25.10 7.68 1.14
CA LYS A 39 25.76 7.08 2.30
C LYS A 39 27.23 6.95 2.06
N LYS A 40 27.99 7.27 3.09
CA LYS A 40 29.42 7.12 3.13
C LYS A 40 29.74 5.96 4.09
N PHE A 41 30.59 5.05 3.63
CA PHE A 41 31.12 3.94 4.42
C PHE A 41 32.62 4.12 4.52
N ASP A 42 33.13 4.17 5.74
CA ASP A 42 34.57 4.20 5.94
C ASP A 42 35.13 2.82 5.56
N TRP A 43 36.14 2.83 4.67
CA TRP A 43 36.76 1.61 4.22
C TRP A 43 37.97 1.32 5.12
N HIS A 44 37.85 0.26 5.89
CA HIS A 44 39.00 -0.31 6.63
C HIS A 44 39.39 -1.64 5.98
N GLU A 45 40.68 -1.97 5.95
CA GLU A 45 41.22 -3.17 5.29
C GLU A 45 40.52 -4.48 5.71
N ASN A 46 39.88 -4.50 6.87
CA ASN A 46 39.11 -5.64 7.40
C ASN A 46 37.60 -5.60 7.14
N GLN A 47 37.09 -4.58 6.43
CA GLN A 47 35.66 -4.48 6.16
C GLN A 47 35.37 -5.12 4.83
N SER A 48 34.62 -6.22 4.83
CA SER A 48 34.25 -6.91 3.61
C SER A 48 33.18 -6.12 2.82
N ILE A 49 33.25 -6.17 1.51
CA ILE A 49 32.19 -5.62 0.60
C ILE A 49 30.83 -6.20 0.97
N GLU A 50 30.77 -7.43 1.47
CA GLU A 50 29.55 -8.05 1.98
C GLU A 50 28.89 -7.26 3.11
N ASN A 51 29.64 -6.68 4.02
CA ASN A 51 29.09 -5.85 5.09
C ASN A 51 28.44 -4.57 4.54
N ILE A 52 29.04 -3.95 3.52
CA ILE A 52 28.47 -2.78 2.84
C ILE A 52 27.14 -3.17 2.16
N ILE A 53 27.14 -4.30 1.45
CA ILE A 53 25.94 -4.81 0.78
C ILE A 53 24.83 -5.11 1.79
N ASN A 54 25.14 -5.75 2.91
CA ASN A 54 24.17 -6.07 3.95
C ASN A 54 23.59 -4.80 4.60
N ASN A 55 24.41 -3.80 4.85
CA ASN A 55 23.94 -2.50 5.35
C ASN A 55 23.02 -1.79 4.34
N LEU A 56 23.33 -1.85 3.05
CA LEU A 56 22.49 -1.29 2.00
C LEU A 56 21.15 -2.05 1.85
N LYS A 57 21.17 -3.39 1.96
CA LYS A 57 19.94 -4.20 2.00
C LYS A 57 19.06 -3.83 3.18
N LEU A 58 19.63 -3.72 4.38
CA LEU A 58 18.90 -3.35 5.58
C LEU A 58 18.27 -1.96 5.47
N GLU A 59 19.02 -1.00 4.91
CA GLU A 59 18.47 0.35 4.65
C GLU A 59 17.29 0.33 3.71
N PHE A 60 17.41 -0.44 2.63
CA PHE A 60 16.34 -0.60 1.66
C PHE A 60 15.10 -1.26 2.28
N GLU A 61 15.28 -2.34 3.04
CA GLU A 61 14.18 -3.00 3.75
C GLU A 61 13.49 -2.03 4.71
N ASN A 62 14.25 -1.19 5.41
CA ASN A 62 13.70 -0.19 6.32
C ASN A 62 12.93 0.90 5.58
N GLN A 63 13.41 1.35 4.40
CA GLN A 63 12.66 2.28 3.55
C GLN A 63 11.37 1.65 3.04
N TRP A 64 11.45 0.41 2.56
CA TRP A 64 10.28 -0.32 2.09
C TRP A 64 9.25 -0.53 3.21
N LYS A 65 9.70 -0.95 4.40
CA LYS A 65 8.85 -1.10 5.59
C LYS A 65 8.15 0.22 5.94
N LYS A 66 8.87 1.34 5.99
CA LYS A 66 8.28 2.66 6.27
C LYS A 66 7.19 3.06 5.28
N LEU A 67 7.37 2.76 4.00
CA LEU A 67 6.40 3.08 2.96
C LEU A 67 5.18 2.15 2.99
N ASN A 68 5.36 0.94 3.52
CA ASN A 68 4.32 -0.09 3.57
C ASN A 68 3.80 -0.34 5.00
N ILE A 69 4.11 0.55 5.96
CA ILE A 69 3.50 0.48 7.29
C ILE A 69 2.00 0.70 7.14
N ILE A 70 1.26 -0.38 7.38
CA ILE A 70 -0.18 -0.32 7.55
C ILE A 70 -0.44 0.05 9.01
N ASN A 71 -0.97 1.24 9.23
CA ASN A 71 -1.37 1.63 10.58
C ASN A 71 -2.68 0.93 10.95
N VAL A 72 -2.55 -0.30 11.46
CA VAL A 72 -3.71 -1.10 11.92
C VAL A 72 -4.38 -0.54 13.18
N SER A 73 -3.82 0.52 13.79
CA SER A 73 -4.48 1.24 14.88
C SER A 73 -5.61 2.15 14.39
N ILE A 74 -5.63 2.49 13.09
CA ILE A 74 -6.73 3.22 12.48
C ILE A 74 -7.90 2.24 12.31
N LYS A 75 -9.00 2.50 13.00
CA LYS A 75 -10.27 1.81 12.77
C LYS A 75 -11.22 2.79 12.10
N LEU A 76 -11.36 2.67 10.80
CA LEU A 76 -12.26 3.49 10.01
C LEU A 76 -13.64 2.81 9.95
N PRO A 77 -14.69 3.38 10.59
CA PRO A 77 -16.04 2.90 10.41
C PRO A 77 -16.59 3.39 9.07
N ILE A 78 -17.04 2.46 8.26
CA ILE A 78 -17.65 2.75 6.96
C ILE A 78 -19.10 2.24 6.99
N THR A 79 -20.03 3.06 6.55
CA THR A 79 -21.40 2.65 6.26
C THR A 79 -21.59 2.61 4.75
N LEU A 80 -21.89 1.44 4.21
CA LEU A 80 -22.00 1.22 2.77
C LEU A 80 -23.41 0.75 2.39
N SER A 81 -24.03 1.41 1.42
CA SER A 81 -25.32 1.07 0.88
C SER A 81 -25.20 0.42 -0.49
N VAL A 82 -25.91 -0.67 -0.68
CA VAL A 82 -26.04 -1.34 -1.98
C VAL A 82 -27.52 -1.59 -2.29
N ASN A 83 -27.87 -1.59 -3.58
CA ASN A 83 -29.23 -1.93 -3.99
C ASN A 83 -29.54 -3.39 -3.62
N SER A 84 -30.59 -3.60 -2.79
CA SER A 84 -30.98 -4.92 -2.28
C SER A 84 -31.43 -5.90 -3.38
N LYS A 85 -31.82 -5.40 -4.55
CA LYS A 85 -32.26 -6.19 -5.71
C LYS A 85 -31.07 -6.64 -6.59
N ASN A 86 -29.86 -6.08 -6.38
CA ASN A 86 -28.68 -6.44 -7.15
C ASN A 86 -27.89 -7.58 -6.47
N TYR A 87 -28.43 -8.79 -6.52
CA TYR A 87 -27.83 -9.97 -5.89
C TYR A 87 -26.41 -10.29 -6.40
N LYS A 88 -26.11 -9.99 -7.67
CA LYS A 88 -24.77 -10.18 -8.23
C LYS A 88 -23.75 -9.28 -7.53
N LEU A 89 -24.10 -8.02 -7.35
CA LEU A 89 -23.23 -7.03 -6.70
C LEU A 89 -23.06 -7.34 -5.22
N ILE A 90 -24.15 -7.72 -4.53
CA ILE A 90 -24.11 -8.13 -3.12
C ILE A 90 -23.15 -9.30 -2.94
N LYS A 91 -23.27 -10.35 -3.75
CA LYS A 91 -22.37 -11.52 -3.66
C LYS A 91 -20.91 -11.16 -3.96
N LYS A 92 -20.69 -10.25 -4.91
CA LYS A 92 -19.33 -9.75 -5.24
C LYS A 92 -18.76 -8.95 -4.07
N LEU A 93 -19.58 -8.10 -3.46
CA LEU A 93 -19.23 -7.29 -2.28
C LEU A 93 -18.87 -8.18 -1.08
N ASP A 94 -19.73 -9.14 -0.72
CA ASP A 94 -19.47 -10.06 0.39
C ASP A 94 -18.16 -10.80 0.21
N LYS A 95 -17.94 -11.37 -0.98
CA LYS A 95 -16.69 -12.07 -1.30
C LYS A 95 -15.48 -11.13 -1.21
N LYS A 96 -15.62 -9.89 -1.66
CA LYS A 96 -14.56 -8.88 -1.59
C LYS A 96 -14.24 -8.54 -0.15
N LEU A 97 -15.24 -8.18 0.65
CA LEU A 97 -15.06 -7.82 2.07
C LEU A 97 -14.44 -8.97 2.88
N TYR A 98 -14.82 -10.21 2.57
CA TYR A 98 -14.25 -11.38 3.24
C TYR A 98 -12.77 -11.59 2.92
N ASN A 99 -12.33 -11.24 1.70
CA ASN A 99 -10.96 -11.48 1.23
C ASN A 99 -10.00 -10.30 1.44
N LEU A 100 -10.49 -9.15 1.91
CA LEU A 100 -9.66 -7.99 2.18
C LEU A 100 -8.99 -8.11 3.55
N ASP A 101 -7.67 -8.18 3.57
CA ASP A 101 -6.86 -8.35 4.79
C ASP A 101 -7.04 -7.21 5.81
N LEU A 102 -7.42 -6.01 5.33
CA LEU A 102 -7.59 -4.84 6.18
C LEU A 102 -9.02 -4.66 6.70
N VAL A 103 -9.96 -5.49 6.30
CA VAL A 103 -11.31 -5.51 6.88
C VAL A 103 -11.24 -6.23 8.21
N TYR A 104 -11.41 -5.47 9.30
CA TYR A 104 -11.43 -6.04 10.65
C TYR A 104 -12.74 -6.81 10.92
N SER A 105 -13.86 -6.20 10.54
CA SER A 105 -15.18 -6.82 10.64
C SER A 105 -16.17 -6.15 9.72
N PHE A 106 -17.18 -6.88 9.28
CA PHE A 106 -18.33 -6.32 8.60
C PHE A 106 -19.58 -7.12 8.92
N TYR A 107 -20.72 -6.46 8.82
CA TYR A 107 -22.03 -7.08 9.01
C TYR A 107 -23.11 -6.25 8.29
N ILE A 108 -24.24 -6.89 8.06
CA ILE A 108 -25.44 -6.23 7.53
C ILE A 108 -26.18 -5.60 8.71
N ASP A 109 -26.30 -4.28 8.70
CA ASP A 109 -26.95 -3.50 9.75
C ASP A 109 -28.47 -3.45 9.54
N SER A 110 -28.90 -3.25 8.27
CA SER A 110 -30.32 -3.19 7.95
C SER A 110 -30.60 -3.60 6.50
N ILE A 111 -31.79 -4.13 6.29
CA ILE A 111 -32.31 -4.52 4.98
C ILE A 111 -33.69 -3.91 4.83
N ASN A 112 -33.88 -3.16 3.78
CA ASN A 112 -35.20 -2.67 3.36
C ASN A 112 -35.42 -3.00 1.89
N ASN A 113 -36.62 -2.60 1.36
CA ASN A 113 -37.06 -3.01 0.02
C ASN A 113 -36.10 -2.63 -1.12
N ASP A 114 -35.28 -1.59 -0.93
CA ASP A 114 -34.43 -1.03 -1.99
C ASP A 114 -32.96 -0.98 -1.61
N LYS A 115 -32.62 -1.12 -0.32
CA LYS A 115 -31.24 -0.93 0.17
C LYS A 115 -30.86 -1.98 1.19
N LEU A 116 -29.63 -2.43 1.06
CA LEU A 116 -28.91 -3.23 2.02
C LEU A 116 -27.77 -2.37 2.59
N ILE A 117 -27.73 -2.21 3.91
CA ILE A 117 -26.76 -1.37 4.59
C ILE A 117 -25.74 -2.25 5.28
N TYR A 118 -24.46 -2.07 4.95
CA TYR A 118 -23.34 -2.69 5.61
C TYR A 118 -22.68 -1.73 6.59
N LYS A 119 -22.25 -2.25 7.73
CA LYS A 119 -21.29 -1.62 8.63
C LYS A 119 -19.97 -2.37 8.52
N ILE A 120 -18.93 -1.64 8.25
CA ILE A 120 -17.59 -2.18 8.00
C ILE A 120 -16.61 -1.45 8.91
N ILE A 121 -15.72 -2.18 9.56
CA ILE A 121 -14.55 -1.61 10.24
C ILE A 121 -13.33 -1.95 9.41
N TYR A 122 -12.65 -0.92 8.92
CA TYR A 122 -11.49 -1.06 8.06
C TYR A 122 -10.22 -0.49 8.72
N ASN A 123 -9.13 -1.26 8.73
CA ASN A 123 -7.89 -0.94 9.41
C ASN A 123 -6.93 -0.13 8.53
N SER A 124 -7.42 0.90 7.84
CA SER A 124 -6.59 1.82 7.07
C SER A 124 -7.36 3.08 6.69
N THR A 125 -6.83 3.84 5.70
CA THR A 125 -7.41 5.11 5.25
C THR A 125 -8.56 4.90 4.27
N PRO A 126 -9.48 5.91 4.12
CA PRO A 126 -10.54 5.90 3.12
C PRO A 126 -10.02 5.68 1.69
N ASP A 127 -8.95 6.39 1.32
CA ASP A 127 -8.38 6.31 -0.03
C ASP A 127 -7.93 4.89 -0.37
N LYS A 128 -7.34 4.19 0.61
CA LYS A 128 -6.92 2.81 0.40
C LYS A 128 -8.11 1.87 0.19
N PHE A 129 -9.19 2.05 0.96
CA PHE A 129 -10.41 1.29 0.77
C PHE A 129 -11.01 1.52 -0.63
N ILE A 130 -11.12 2.78 -1.06
CA ILE A 130 -11.63 3.15 -2.38
C ILE A 130 -10.77 2.50 -3.49
N ASN A 131 -9.45 2.60 -3.40
CA ASN A 131 -8.54 2.02 -4.39
C ASN A 131 -8.66 0.49 -4.49
N GLU A 132 -8.83 -0.20 -3.35
CA GLU A 132 -9.03 -1.65 -3.35
C GLU A 132 -10.34 -2.06 -4.06
N PHE A 133 -11.39 -1.24 -3.97
CA PHE A 133 -12.65 -1.49 -4.66
C PHE A 133 -12.57 -1.15 -6.15
N SER A 134 -11.90 -0.06 -6.50
CA SER A 134 -11.72 0.37 -7.90
C SER A 134 -10.94 -0.67 -8.73
N ASN A 135 -9.99 -1.39 -8.12
CA ASN A 135 -9.24 -2.46 -8.77
C ASN A 135 -10.14 -3.61 -9.28
N ASP A 136 -11.33 -3.79 -8.71
CA ASP A 136 -12.31 -4.80 -9.13
C ASP A 136 -13.48 -4.20 -9.93
N ASN A 137 -13.32 -2.99 -10.47
CA ASN A 137 -14.36 -2.25 -11.16
C ASN A 137 -15.65 -2.12 -10.31
N ILE A 138 -15.47 -1.75 -9.05
CA ILE A 138 -16.57 -1.36 -8.15
C ILE A 138 -16.34 0.10 -7.81
N GLU A 139 -17.23 0.96 -8.29
CA GLU A 139 -17.15 2.38 -8.01
C GLU A 139 -17.90 2.71 -6.72
N LEU A 140 -17.28 3.53 -5.88
CA LEU A 140 -17.81 3.98 -4.61
C LEU A 140 -18.10 5.47 -4.66
N ASN A 141 -19.37 5.82 -4.48
CA ASN A 141 -19.76 7.20 -4.27
C ASN A 141 -19.63 7.53 -2.77
N THR A 142 -18.71 8.41 -2.44
CA THR A 142 -18.34 8.76 -1.06
C THR A 142 -18.78 10.17 -0.67
N ASN A 143 -19.61 10.83 -1.47
CA ASN A 143 -20.02 12.22 -1.24
C ASN A 143 -20.98 12.40 -0.04
N GLU A 144 -21.56 11.31 0.45
CA GLU A 144 -22.45 11.30 1.60
C GLU A 144 -21.87 10.50 2.76
N SER A 145 -22.45 10.66 3.94
CA SER A 145 -22.05 9.88 5.15
C SER A 145 -22.25 8.37 4.99
N ILE A 146 -23.22 7.98 4.15
CA ILE A 146 -23.44 6.60 3.74
C ILE A 146 -22.90 6.46 2.32
N TRP A 147 -21.82 5.73 2.18
CA TRP A 147 -21.24 5.47 0.86
C TRP A 147 -22.16 4.58 0.04
N ARG A 148 -22.11 4.72 -1.28
CA ARG A 148 -22.95 3.93 -2.19
C ARG A 148 -22.06 3.21 -3.20
N ILE A 149 -22.49 2.01 -3.58
CA ILE A 149 -21.92 1.31 -4.72
C ILE A 149 -22.79 1.63 -5.93
N GLU A 150 -22.14 2.06 -6.99
CA GLU A 150 -22.77 2.35 -8.29
C GLU A 150 -22.53 1.20 -9.28
#